data_ec65c5efd48ac032e00c46cbf0991a81
#
_entry.id   ec65c5efd48ac032e00c46cbf0991a81
#
_cell.length_a   1.000
_cell.length_b   1.000
_cell.length_c   1.000
_cell.angle_alpha   90.00
_cell.angle_beta   90.00
_cell.angle_gamma   90.00
#
_symmetry.space_group_name_H-M   'P 1'
#
loop_
_entity.id
_entity.type
_entity.pdbx_description
1 polymer ?
#
loop_
_entity_poly.entity_id
_entity_poly.type
_entity_poly.pdbx_seq_one_letter_code
_entity_poly.pdbx_strand_id
1 'polypeptide(L)'
;MKTFEVAVIGGGLAGMIAAIALARGGRSVALVAPVAPKEDRRTTALMDQSIRFLDRLALWEKLRPAAAPLTSMRIVDGTDRLLRAPTTTFRAAEVGLDAFGYNFPNKALTGILEEAAAGEGNITRFTDMAESIEISAVSVSITLTGGETLSADFAVGADGRGSKLRETSGITVRNWSYPQSAMVLNFAHSLPHQNISTEFHTKHGPFTQVPLPGSRSSLVWVQDPAEAASRMELPLAELGALVEARMQSMLGKVDVEEGVQVWPLSGMMAHRFGKGRIALIGEAAHVFPPIGAQGLNLSLRDIMALAEILCDRAELPVPADAGESFDRRRRADIMTRTASVDLLNRSLLSDFLPVQMLRAAGLHILSAIPPLRNIVMREGIEPGRGFRDIPEALREKLKRKKS
;
A
#
# COMPACT_ATOMS: atom_id res chain seq x y z
N MET A 1 -29.97 -10.99 18.28
CA MET A 1 -28.54 -10.91 17.92
C MET A 1 -28.41 -11.44 16.52
N LYS A 2 -27.88 -10.65 15.58
CA LYS A 2 -27.62 -11.12 14.19
C LYS A 2 -26.32 -11.92 14.17
N THR A 3 -26.29 -12.98 13.38
CA THR A 3 -25.12 -13.88 13.21
C THR A 3 -24.56 -13.84 11.82
N PHE A 4 -23.22 -13.84 11.72
CA PHE A 4 -22.47 -13.83 10.48
C PHE A 4 -21.32 -14.82 10.55
N GLU A 5 -20.83 -15.27 9.41
CA GLU A 5 -19.61 -16.07 9.38
C GLU A 5 -18.37 -15.19 9.62
N VAL A 6 -18.37 -13.97 9.04
CA VAL A 6 -17.24 -13.04 9.19
C VAL A 6 -17.74 -11.62 9.51
N ALA A 7 -17.09 -10.97 10.48
CA ALA A 7 -17.25 -9.54 10.73
C ALA A 7 -15.97 -8.81 10.30
N VAL A 8 -16.10 -7.81 9.42
CA VAL A 8 -15.01 -6.90 9.04
C VAL A 8 -15.22 -5.58 9.75
N ILE A 9 -14.28 -5.22 10.63
CA ILE A 9 -14.32 -3.99 11.40
C ILE A 9 -13.40 -2.96 10.76
N GLY A 10 -13.99 -1.90 10.19
CA GLY A 10 -13.30 -0.83 9.45
C GLY A 10 -13.75 -0.72 8.02
N GLY A 11 -14.17 0.49 7.61
CA GLY A 11 -14.69 0.82 6.27
C GLY A 11 -13.69 1.55 5.37
N GLY A 12 -12.39 1.48 5.68
CA GLY A 12 -11.35 1.96 4.79
C GLY A 12 -11.21 1.07 3.55
N LEU A 13 -10.34 1.46 2.61
CA LEU A 13 -10.12 0.73 1.36
C LEU A 13 -9.83 -0.77 1.59
N ALA A 14 -8.98 -1.10 2.57
CA ALA A 14 -8.67 -2.49 2.90
C ALA A 14 -9.88 -3.26 3.44
N GLY A 15 -10.65 -2.65 4.34
CA GLY A 15 -11.84 -3.29 4.93
C GLY A 15 -12.95 -3.52 3.91
N MET A 16 -13.24 -2.55 3.05
CA MET A 16 -14.21 -2.71 1.97
C MET A 16 -13.81 -3.81 0.98
N ILE A 17 -12.54 -3.83 0.55
CA ILE A 17 -12.05 -4.87 -0.36
C ILE A 17 -12.09 -6.24 0.32
N ALA A 18 -11.77 -6.33 1.62
CA ALA A 18 -11.88 -7.57 2.37
C ALA A 18 -13.33 -8.06 2.46
N ALA A 19 -14.28 -7.18 2.78
CA ALA A 19 -15.68 -7.53 2.85
C ALA A 19 -16.21 -8.03 1.51
N ILE A 20 -15.90 -7.33 0.40
CA ILE A 20 -16.28 -7.75 -0.96
C ILE A 20 -15.64 -9.10 -1.31
N ALA A 21 -14.35 -9.30 -1.04
CA ALA A 21 -13.64 -10.53 -1.37
C ALA A 21 -14.23 -11.73 -0.63
N LEU A 22 -14.54 -11.58 0.66
CA LEU A 22 -15.12 -12.64 1.48
C LEU A 22 -16.59 -12.93 1.08
N ALA A 23 -17.37 -11.90 0.80
CA ALA A 23 -18.75 -12.05 0.35
C ALA A 23 -18.84 -12.77 -1.00
N ARG A 24 -18.00 -12.40 -1.98
CA ARG A 24 -17.89 -13.08 -3.28
C ARG A 24 -17.30 -14.47 -3.17
N GLY A 25 -16.52 -14.73 -2.13
CA GLY A 25 -16.06 -16.06 -1.75
C GLY A 25 -17.12 -16.92 -1.06
N GLY A 26 -18.38 -16.45 -0.94
CA GLY A 26 -19.52 -17.21 -0.42
C GLY A 26 -19.79 -17.02 1.08
N ARG A 27 -19.04 -16.18 1.79
CA ARG A 27 -19.26 -15.91 3.23
C ARG A 27 -20.33 -14.85 3.46
N SER A 28 -21.13 -15.02 4.52
CA SER A 28 -21.98 -13.96 5.07
C SER A 28 -21.12 -12.98 5.88
N VAL A 29 -21.15 -11.69 5.52
CA VAL A 29 -20.24 -10.68 6.04
C VAL A 29 -20.98 -9.54 6.73
N ALA A 30 -20.62 -9.24 7.97
CA ALA A 30 -20.95 -7.97 8.63
C ALA A 30 -19.83 -6.96 8.37
N LEU A 31 -20.10 -5.87 7.67
CA LEU A 31 -19.16 -4.75 7.51
C LEU A 31 -19.51 -3.65 8.53
N VAL A 32 -18.69 -3.54 9.58
CA VAL A 32 -18.89 -2.60 10.70
C VAL A 32 -17.99 -1.39 10.51
N ALA A 33 -18.57 -0.27 10.11
CA ALA A 33 -17.83 0.96 9.93
C ALA A 33 -18.75 2.18 9.83
N PRO A 34 -18.40 3.31 10.48
CA PRO A 34 -19.10 4.56 10.25
C PRO A 34 -18.97 4.99 8.78
N VAL A 35 -19.85 5.86 8.35
CA VAL A 35 -19.74 6.45 7.02
C VAL A 35 -18.43 7.23 6.95
N ALA A 36 -17.59 6.90 5.96
CA ALA A 36 -16.29 7.55 5.80
C ALA A 36 -16.44 9.06 5.59
N PRO A 37 -15.53 9.90 6.14
CA PRO A 37 -15.51 11.32 5.83
C PRO A 37 -15.28 11.52 4.32
N LYS A 38 -16.04 12.46 3.73
CA LYS A 38 -16.16 12.64 2.27
C LYS A 38 -14.89 13.05 1.51
N GLU A 39 -13.80 13.45 2.18
CA GLU A 39 -12.64 14.05 1.53
C GLU A 39 -11.31 13.36 1.86
N ASP A 40 -11.01 12.28 1.17
CA ASP A 40 -9.65 11.78 1.07
C ASP A 40 -9.03 12.23 -0.26
N ARG A 41 -8.15 13.23 -0.23
CA ARG A 41 -7.46 13.78 -1.41
C ARG A 41 -6.15 13.04 -1.73
N ARG A 42 -5.78 12.05 -0.93
CA ARG A 42 -4.63 11.19 -1.20
C ARG A 42 -4.86 10.34 -2.44
N THR A 43 -3.79 9.74 -2.89
CA THR A 43 -3.79 8.82 -4.01
C THR A 43 -3.16 7.50 -3.61
N THR A 44 -3.52 6.44 -4.30
CA THR A 44 -2.98 5.11 -4.06
C THR A 44 -2.57 4.46 -5.36
N ALA A 45 -1.29 4.13 -5.47
CA ALA A 45 -0.79 3.31 -6.57
C ALA A 45 -0.97 1.83 -6.24
N LEU A 46 -1.72 1.12 -7.06
CA LEU A 46 -1.90 -0.32 -6.99
C LEU A 46 -1.05 -1.00 -8.05
N MET A 47 -0.20 -1.93 -7.62
CA MET A 47 0.70 -2.67 -8.50
C MET A 47 -0.05 -3.80 -9.20
N ASP A 48 0.51 -4.33 -10.26
CA ASP A 48 -0.10 -5.32 -11.15
C ASP A 48 -0.73 -6.53 -10.41
N GLN A 49 -0.09 -7.08 -9.39
CA GLN A 49 -0.66 -8.18 -8.58
C GLN A 49 -1.97 -7.77 -7.90
N SER A 50 -2.04 -6.54 -7.40
CA SER A 50 -3.23 -5.97 -6.77
C SER A 50 -4.34 -5.73 -7.79
N ILE A 51 -3.98 -5.25 -8.99
CA ILE A 51 -4.93 -5.05 -10.10
C ILE A 51 -5.53 -6.39 -10.53
N ARG A 52 -4.71 -7.43 -10.72
CA ARG A 52 -5.21 -8.77 -11.06
C ARG A 52 -6.12 -9.35 -9.97
N PHE A 53 -5.89 -9.02 -8.70
CA PHE A 53 -6.80 -9.43 -7.64
C PHE A 53 -8.14 -8.70 -7.72
N LEU A 54 -8.14 -7.38 -7.94
CA LEU A 54 -9.35 -6.61 -8.13
C LEU A 54 -10.12 -7.03 -9.39
N ASP A 55 -9.42 -7.48 -10.43
CA ASP A 55 -10.01 -8.03 -11.64
C ASP A 55 -10.73 -9.37 -11.36
N ARG A 56 -10.11 -10.29 -10.62
CA ARG A 56 -10.77 -11.52 -10.15
C ARG A 56 -12.01 -11.24 -9.29
N LEU A 57 -12.02 -10.11 -8.60
CA LEU A 57 -13.20 -9.62 -7.87
C LEU A 57 -14.16 -8.82 -8.78
N ALA A 58 -14.01 -8.86 -10.12
CA ALA A 58 -14.82 -8.10 -11.08
C ALA A 58 -15.01 -6.61 -10.70
N LEU A 59 -13.96 -6.00 -10.14
CA LEU A 59 -13.93 -4.58 -9.78
C LEU A 59 -13.13 -3.74 -10.77
N TRP A 60 -12.23 -4.36 -11.55
CA TRP A 60 -11.27 -3.66 -12.40
C TRP A 60 -11.94 -2.79 -13.47
N GLU A 61 -12.93 -3.31 -14.16
CA GLU A 61 -13.62 -2.57 -15.22
C GLU A 61 -14.28 -1.28 -14.72
N LYS A 62 -14.78 -1.29 -13.47
CA LYS A 62 -15.34 -0.09 -12.83
C LYS A 62 -14.25 0.88 -12.37
N LEU A 63 -13.09 0.37 -11.94
CA LEU A 63 -11.98 1.14 -11.40
C LEU A 63 -11.10 1.77 -12.50
N ARG A 64 -10.92 1.07 -13.61
CA ARG A 64 -10.02 1.44 -14.70
C ARG A 64 -10.20 2.87 -15.22
N PRO A 65 -11.43 3.39 -15.43
CA PRO A 65 -11.62 4.76 -15.92
C PRO A 65 -11.11 5.86 -15.00
N ALA A 66 -11.00 5.58 -13.67
CA ALA A 66 -10.49 6.50 -12.67
C ALA A 66 -8.98 6.39 -12.43
N ALA A 67 -8.29 5.53 -13.17
CA ALA A 67 -6.90 5.16 -12.96
C ALA A 67 -5.95 5.81 -13.98
N ALA A 68 -4.74 6.16 -13.54
CA ALA A 68 -3.65 6.51 -14.43
C ALA A 68 -2.64 5.34 -14.47
N PRO A 69 -2.28 4.79 -15.65
CA PRO A 69 -1.31 3.72 -15.74
C PRO A 69 0.10 4.22 -15.39
N LEU A 70 0.89 3.36 -14.76
CA LEU A 70 2.30 3.57 -14.47
C LEU A 70 3.14 2.72 -15.42
N THR A 71 3.38 3.21 -16.64
CA THR A 71 4.09 2.46 -17.69
C THR A 71 5.59 2.46 -17.51
N SER A 72 6.08 3.48 -16.80
CA SER A 72 7.51 3.63 -16.49
C SER A 72 7.72 4.19 -15.09
N MET A 73 8.79 3.74 -14.45
CA MET A 73 9.31 4.29 -13.21
C MET A 73 10.70 4.84 -13.44
N ARG A 74 10.90 6.12 -13.12
CA ARG A 74 12.18 6.81 -13.30
C ARG A 74 12.73 7.21 -11.94
N ILE A 75 14.00 6.88 -11.70
CA ILE A 75 14.76 7.29 -10.53
C ILE A 75 15.79 8.32 -10.97
N VAL A 76 15.78 9.47 -10.32
CA VAL A 76 16.68 10.60 -10.58
C VAL A 76 17.45 10.93 -9.30
N ASP A 77 18.74 11.09 -9.39
CA ASP A 77 19.54 11.65 -8.30
C ASP A 77 19.30 13.17 -8.24
N GLY A 78 18.44 13.58 -7.32
CA GLY A 78 18.07 14.98 -7.05
C GLY A 78 18.96 15.65 -6.02
N THR A 79 20.14 15.10 -5.72
CA THR A 79 21.10 15.71 -4.79
C THR A 79 21.99 16.74 -5.51
N ASP A 80 22.53 17.70 -4.74
CA ASP A 80 23.50 18.71 -5.24
C ASP A 80 24.95 18.21 -5.20
N ARG A 81 25.16 16.88 -5.25
CA ARG A 81 26.48 16.26 -5.16
C ARG A 81 27.24 16.31 -6.48
N LEU A 82 28.59 16.37 -6.39
CA LEU A 82 29.46 16.33 -7.58
C LEU A 82 29.33 15.01 -8.36
N LEU A 83 29.19 13.89 -7.66
CA LEU A 83 28.99 12.56 -8.23
C LEU A 83 27.51 12.18 -8.06
N ARG A 84 26.74 12.27 -9.13
CA ARG A 84 25.33 11.88 -9.18
C ARG A 84 25.18 10.49 -9.78
N ALA A 85 24.25 9.71 -9.26
CA ALA A 85 23.86 8.46 -9.90
C ALA A 85 23.18 8.75 -11.25
N PRO A 86 23.36 7.91 -12.26
CA PRO A 86 22.70 8.08 -13.54
C PRO A 86 21.19 7.94 -13.39
N THR A 87 20.43 8.73 -14.15
CA THR A 87 18.99 8.55 -14.25
C THR A 87 18.67 7.16 -14.77
N THR A 88 17.90 6.41 -14.00
CA THR A 88 17.51 5.04 -14.35
C THR A 88 16.01 4.98 -14.59
N THR A 89 15.60 4.50 -15.78
CA THR A 89 14.18 4.34 -16.11
C THR A 89 13.88 2.85 -16.34
N PHE A 90 12.92 2.34 -15.59
CA PHE A 90 12.36 0.99 -15.72
C PHE A 90 11.06 1.09 -16.52
N ARG A 91 10.89 0.23 -17.53
CA ARG A 91 9.67 0.20 -18.33
C ARG A 91 8.93 -1.11 -18.11
N ALA A 92 7.62 -1.05 -17.96
CA ALA A 92 6.77 -2.23 -17.74
C ALA A 92 6.91 -3.24 -18.91
N ALA A 93 7.04 -2.76 -20.14
CA ALA A 93 7.25 -3.58 -21.31
C ALA A 93 8.52 -4.46 -21.25
N GLU A 94 9.55 -4.07 -20.48
CA GLU A 94 10.79 -4.87 -20.32
C GLU A 94 10.52 -6.20 -19.59
N VAL A 95 9.42 -6.27 -18.83
CA VAL A 95 9.00 -7.49 -18.13
C VAL A 95 7.67 -8.06 -18.65
N GLY A 96 7.22 -7.59 -19.83
CA GLY A 96 6.03 -8.08 -20.52
C GLY A 96 4.71 -7.59 -19.91
N LEU A 97 4.71 -6.42 -19.27
CA LEU A 97 3.51 -5.78 -18.71
C LEU A 97 3.16 -4.50 -19.49
N ASP A 98 1.88 -4.19 -19.60
CA ASP A 98 1.40 -2.91 -20.13
C ASP A 98 1.70 -1.75 -19.16
N ALA A 99 1.57 -2.01 -17.85
CA ALA A 99 1.90 -1.08 -16.78
C ALA A 99 2.39 -1.84 -15.54
N PHE A 100 3.25 -1.23 -14.72
CA PHE A 100 3.62 -1.77 -13.41
C PHE A 100 2.45 -1.79 -12.43
N GLY A 101 1.49 -0.92 -12.65
CA GLY A 101 0.30 -0.71 -11.83
C GLY A 101 -0.43 0.55 -12.27
N TYR A 102 -1.35 1.00 -11.42
CA TYR A 102 -2.21 2.13 -11.71
C TYR A 102 -2.37 3.00 -10.46
N ASN A 103 -2.36 4.31 -10.65
CA ASN A 103 -2.56 5.27 -9.56
C ASN A 103 -4.00 5.81 -9.59
N PHE A 104 -4.62 5.87 -8.42
CA PHE A 104 -6.01 6.25 -8.22
C PHE A 104 -6.12 7.42 -7.24
N PRO A 105 -7.01 8.41 -7.48
CA PRO A 105 -7.51 9.24 -6.40
C PRO A 105 -8.29 8.37 -5.39
N ASN A 106 -7.96 8.45 -4.10
CA ASN A 106 -8.62 7.65 -3.07
C ASN A 106 -10.14 7.89 -3.02
N LYS A 107 -10.58 9.12 -3.26
CA LYS A 107 -12.01 9.48 -3.34
C LYS A 107 -12.75 8.64 -4.39
N ALA A 108 -12.17 8.48 -5.59
CA ALA A 108 -12.78 7.67 -6.65
C ALA A 108 -12.78 6.19 -6.29
N LEU A 109 -11.64 5.70 -5.75
CA LEU A 109 -11.51 4.31 -5.32
C LEU A 109 -12.51 3.97 -4.21
N THR A 110 -12.64 4.83 -3.20
CA THR A 110 -13.62 4.67 -2.10
C THR A 110 -15.05 4.63 -2.63
N GLY A 111 -15.45 5.58 -3.48
CA GLY A 111 -16.82 5.63 -3.99
C GLY A 111 -17.22 4.38 -4.79
N ILE A 112 -16.32 3.87 -5.64
CA ILE A 112 -16.55 2.65 -6.41
C ILE A 112 -16.64 1.41 -5.50
N LEU A 113 -15.81 1.34 -4.47
CA LEU A 113 -15.84 0.23 -3.51
C LEU A 113 -17.08 0.29 -2.61
N GLU A 114 -17.52 1.47 -2.19
CA GLU A 114 -18.78 1.64 -1.45
C GLU A 114 -19.98 1.17 -2.25
N GLU A 115 -20.07 1.57 -3.54
CA GLU A 115 -21.11 1.11 -4.44
C GLU A 115 -21.07 -0.41 -4.63
N ALA A 116 -19.86 -0.98 -4.83
CA ALA A 116 -19.69 -2.41 -4.97
C ALA A 116 -20.12 -3.17 -3.71
N ALA A 117 -19.70 -2.71 -2.52
CA ALA A 117 -20.07 -3.33 -1.25
C ALA A 117 -21.58 -3.25 -0.98
N ALA A 118 -22.23 -2.14 -1.34
CA ALA A 118 -23.68 -1.96 -1.19
C ALA A 118 -24.49 -2.90 -2.13
N GLY A 119 -23.92 -3.27 -3.28
CA GLY A 119 -24.53 -4.20 -4.23
C GLY A 119 -24.36 -5.68 -3.89
N GLU A 120 -23.54 -6.03 -2.88
CA GLU A 120 -23.27 -7.42 -2.50
C GLU A 120 -24.35 -7.96 -1.54
N GLY A 121 -25.12 -8.94 -1.97
CA GLY A 121 -26.18 -9.54 -1.17
C GLY A 121 -25.69 -10.25 0.11
N ASN A 122 -24.44 -10.69 0.14
CA ASN A 122 -23.82 -11.35 1.30
C ASN A 122 -23.17 -10.36 2.27
N ILE A 123 -23.23 -9.03 2.04
CA ILE A 123 -22.75 -8.01 2.95
C ILE A 123 -23.92 -7.33 3.66
N THR A 124 -23.90 -7.35 4.98
CA THR A 124 -24.74 -6.46 5.80
C THR A 124 -23.88 -5.34 6.36
N ARG A 125 -24.16 -4.09 5.96
CA ARG A 125 -23.42 -2.93 6.47
C ARG A 125 -24.04 -2.39 7.74
N PHE A 126 -23.21 -2.16 8.75
CA PHE A 126 -23.52 -1.43 9.98
C PHE A 126 -22.75 -0.11 9.93
N THR A 127 -23.47 1.01 9.89
CA THR A 127 -22.88 2.36 9.81
C THR A 127 -22.48 2.92 11.16
N ASP A 128 -22.25 2.06 12.10
CA ASP A 128 -21.94 2.35 13.49
C ASP A 128 -20.51 1.89 13.84
N MET A 129 -20.00 2.31 14.98
CA MET A 129 -18.67 1.90 15.45
C MET A 129 -18.77 0.67 16.37
N ALA A 130 -17.76 -0.18 16.35
CA ALA A 130 -17.62 -1.21 17.38
C ALA A 130 -17.28 -0.55 18.72
N GLU A 131 -18.19 -0.62 19.68
CA GLU A 131 -18.00 -0.08 21.02
C GLU A 131 -17.27 -1.07 21.94
N SER A 132 -17.65 -2.34 21.91
CA SER A 132 -16.95 -3.41 22.61
C SER A 132 -16.86 -4.67 21.75
N ILE A 133 -15.83 -5.47 22.00
CA ILE A 133 -15.57 -6.73 21.29
C ILE A 133 -15.23 -7.78 22.33
N GLU A 134 -15.89 -8.93 22.27
CA GLU A 134 -15.62 -10.09 23.11
C GLU A 134 -15.22 -11.26 22.24
N ILE A 135 -14.04 -11.82 22.49
CA ILE A 135 -13.48 -12.93 21.71
C ILE A 135 -13.57 -14.21 22.56
N SER A 136 -14.32 -15.19 22.07
CA SER A 136 -14.42 -16.50 22.67
C SER A 136 -13.75 -17.59 21.83
N ALA A 137 -13.76 -18.82 22.31
CA ALA A 137 -13.25 -19.97 21.54
C ALA A 137 -14.13 -20.30 20.32
N VAL A 138 -15.40 -19.91 20.33
CA VAL A 138 -16.39 -20.28 19.30
C VAL A 138 -16.85 -19.14 18.42
N SER A 139 -16.81 -17.90 18.92
CA SER A 139 -17.31 -16.70 18.19
C SER A 139 -16.67 -15.43 18.68
N VAL A 140 -16.88 -14.36 17.92
CA VAL A 140 -16.57 -12.98 18.29
C VAL A 140 -17.89 -12.21 18.38
N SER A 141 -18.19 -11.63 19.56
CA SER A 141 -19.34 -10.77 19.79
C SER A 141 -18.92 -9.31 19.67
N ILE A 142 -19.68 -8.50 18.94
CA ILE A 142 -19.39 -7.08 18.70
C ILE A 142 -20.63 -6.28 19.08
N THR A 143 -20.48 -5.40 20.06
CA THR A 143 -21.52 -4.43 20.43
C THR A 143 -21.20 -3.09 19.75
N LEU A 144 -22.20 -2.54 19.08
CA LEU A 144 -22.11 -1.27 18.38
C LEU A 144 -22.46 -0.09 19.29
N THR A 145 -22.01 1.12 18.98
CA THR A 145 -22.30 2.34 19.75
C THR A 145 -23.80 2.63 19.86
N GLY A 146 -24.62 2.18 18.89
CA GLY A 146 -26.08 2.22 18.95
C GLY A 146 -26.73 1.15 19.84
N GLY A 147 -25.95 0.30 20.54
CA GLY A 147 -26.43 -0.75 21.41
C GLY A 147 -26.80 -2.07 20.70
N GLU A 148 -26.78 -2.13 19.37
CA GLU A 148 -26.99 -3.39 18.64
C GLU A 148 -25.78 -4.32 18.83
N THR A 149 -26.03 -5.61 19.07
CA THR A 149 -24.99 -6.64 19.19
C THR A 149 -25.09 -7.64 18.05
N LEU A 150 -23.94 -7.96 17.44
CA LEU A 150 -23.81 -8.99 16.43
C LEU A 150 -22.77 -10.04 16.86
N SER A 151 -22.89 -11.24 16.31
CA SER A 151 -21.93 -12.34 16.51
C SER A 151 -21.37 -12.79 15.17
N ALA A 152 -20.08 -13.13 15.14
CA ALA A 152 -19.44 -13.71 13.96
C ALA A 152 -18.54 -14.88 14.36
N ASP A 153 -18.40 -15.85 13.47
CA ASP A 153 -17.46 -16.98 13.67
C ASP A 153 -16.01 -16.50 13.62
N PHE A 154 -15.75 -15.41 12.87
CA PHE A 154 -14.42 -14.82 12.69
C PHE A 154 -14.50 -13.30 12.55
N ALA A 155 -13.51 -12.58 13.08
CA ALA A 155 -13.44 -11.13 12.90
C ALA A 155 -12.14 -10.69 12.23
N VAL A 156 -12.27 -9.71 11.34
CA VAL A 156 -11.17 -9.08 10.60
C VAL A 156 -11.02 -7.64 11.04
N GLY A 157 -9.89 -7.30 11.65
CA GLY A 157 -9.55 -5.93 12.02
C GLY A 157 -8.95 -5.19 10.82
N ALA A 158 -9.70 -4.23 10.30
CA ALA A 158 -9.28 -3.27 9.27
C ALA A 158 -9.53 -1.83 9.74
N ASP A 159 -9.58 -1.64 11.06
CA ASP A 159 -9.98 -0.46 11.81
C ASP A 159 -8.82 0.52 12.10
N GLY A 160 -7.73 0.38 11.34
CA GLY A 160 -6.64 1.34 11.30
C GLY A 160 -5.66 1.22 12.46
N ARG A 161 -4.83 2.25 12.63
CA ARG A 161 -3.71 2.27 13.59
C ARG A 161 -4.15 2.08 15.03
N GLY A 162 -5.29 2.62 15.43
CA GLY A 162 -5.90 2.45 16.75
C GLY A 162 -6.85 1.26 16.81
N SER A 163 -6.55 0.15 16.15
CA SER A 163 -7.41 -1.03 16.05
C SER A 163 -7.89 -1.54 17.40
N LYS A 164 -9.21 -1.47 17.61
CA LYS A 164 -9.87 -1.99 18.80
C LYS A 164 -9.84 -3.51 18.85
N LEU A 165 -10.00 -4.17 17.67
CA LEU A 165 -9.91 -5.63 17.60
C LEU A 165 -8.51 -6.11 18.03
N ARG A 166 -7.46 -5.42 17.59
CA ARG A 166 -6.08 -5.74 17.99
C ARG A 166 -5.90 -5.60 19.51
N GLU A 167 -6.32 -4.49 20.08
CA GLU A 167 -6.21 -4.23 21.52
C GLU A 167 -6.96 -5.27 22.34
N THR A 168 -8.21 -5.54 22.01
CA THR A 168 -9.04 -6.55 22.69
C THR A 168 -8.45 -7.97 22.59
N SER A 169 -7.81 -8.30 21.48
CA SER A 169 -7.15 -9.60 21.31
C SER A 169 -5.85 -9.77 22.08
N GLY A 170 -5.36 -8.70 22.73
CA GLY A 170 -4.08 -8.67 23.44
C GLY A 170 -2.85 -8.73 22.53
N ILE A 171 -3.03 -8.42 21.23
CA ILE A 171 -1.91 -8.36 20.28
C ILE A 171 -1.21 -7.03 20.43
N THR A 172 0.06 -7.08 20.85
CA THR A 172 0.92 -5.90 21.00
C THR A 172 1.53 -5.47 19.67
N VAL A 173 2.03 -4.23 19.61
CA VAL A 173 2.69 -3.66 18.45
C VAL A 173 4.08 -3.13 18.79
N ARG A 174 4.96 -3.15 17.80
CA ARG A 174 6.20 -2.37 17.79
C ARG A 174 5.95 -1.11 16.97
N ASN A 175 6.16 0.06 17.57
CA ASN A 175 6.09 1.37 16.92
C ASN A 175 7.49 1.97 16.79
N TRP A 176 7.70 2.75 15.72
CA TRP A 176 8.90 3.57 15.53
C TRP A 176 8.56 4.81 14.72
N SER A 177 9.37 5.85 14.87
CA SER A 177 9.24 7.11 14.12
C SER A 177 10.50 7.36 13.32
N TYR A 178 10.36 8.20 12.29
CA TYR A 178 11.46 8.70 11.50
C TYR A 178 11.57 10.23 11.68
N PRO A 179 12.77 10.81 11.58
CA PRO A 179 12.95 12.25 11.69
C PRO A 179 12.53 12.98 10.41
N GLN A 180 11.39 12.62 9.85
CA GLN A 180 10.91 13.10 8.55
C GLN A 180 9.40 13.26 8.58
N SER A 181 8.89 14.15 7.71
CA SER A 181 7.48 14.26 7.37
C SER A 181 7.29 14.12 5.86
N ALA A 182 6.16 13.56 5.45
CA ALA A 182 5.73 13.53 4.06
C ALA A 182 4.68 14.62 3.83
N MET A 183 4.97 15.55 2.92
CA MET A 183 3.97 16.43 2.33
C MET A 183 3.34 15.71 1.14
N VAL A 184 2.02 15.66 1.13
CA VAL A 184 1.22 15.02 0.07
C VAL A 184 0.32 16.06 -0.55
N LEU A 185 0.37 16.19 -1.87
CA LEU A 185 -0.45 17.12 -2.63
C LEU A 185 -0.73 16.59 -4.04
N ASN A 186 -1.75 17.16 -4.68
CA ASN A 186 -2.04 16.96 -6.09
C ASN A 186 -1.83 18.27 -6.83
N PHE A 187 -1.52 18.18 -8.12
CA PHE A 187 -1.27 19.35 -8.94
C PHE A 187 -1.62 19.10 -10.42
N ALA A 188 -2.09 20.12 -11.11
CA ALA A 188 -2.19 20.18 -12.56
C ALA A 188 -0.86 20.64 -13.17
N HIS A 189 -0.60 20.27 -14.42
CA HIS A 189 0.63 20.65 -15.13
C HIS A 189 0.40 20.83 -16.63
N SER A 190 1.27 21.64 -17.28
CA SER A 190 1.09 22.02 -18.69
C SER A 190 1.67 21.05 -19.71
N LEU A 191 2.66 20.21 -19.35
CA LEU A 191 3.26 19.20 -20.21
C LEU A 191 2.83 17.81 -19.80
N PRO A 192 2.63 16.85 -20.73
CA PRO A 192 2.13 15.51 -20.42
C PRO A 192 3.15 14.70 -19.59
N HIS A 193 2.69 13.99 -18.56
CA HIS A 193 3.50 13.09 -17.73
C HIS A 193 3.88 11.76 -18.43
N GLN A 194 3.30 11.46 -19.60
CA GLN A 194 3.59 10.25 -20.37
C GLN A 194 3.48 8.94 -19.56
N ASN A 195 2.65 8.91 -18.52
CA ASN A 195 2.48 7.77 -17.60
C ASN A 195 3.78 7.33 -16.90
N ILE A 196 4.72 8.27 -16.71
CA ILE A 196 5.99 8.05 -16.02
C ILE A 196 5.87 8.53 -14.58
N SER A 197 6.03 7.64 -13.61
CA SER A 197 6.28 8.01 -12.22
C SER A 197 7.76 8.35 -12.06
N THR A 198 8.07 9.50 -11.48
CA THR A 198 9.45 9.96 -11.29
C THR A 198 9.75 10.19 -9.82
N GLU A 199 10.74 9.49 -9.31
CA GLU A 199 11.24 9.63 -7.95
C GLU A 199 12.61 10.30 -7.96
N PHE A 200 12.69 11.47 -7.33
CA PHE A 200 13.96 12.17 -7.09
C PHE A 200 14.46 11.79 -5.71
N HIS A 201 15.63 11.18 -5.65
CA HIS A 201 16.32 10.93 -4.39
C HIS A 201 16.96 12.23 -3.92
N THR A 202 16.52 12.74 -2.79
CA THR A 202 17.06 13.97 -2.20
C THR A 202 17.77 13.69 -0.88
N LYS A 203 18.46 14.69 -0.34
CA LYS A 203 19.18 14.59 0.95
C LYS A 203 18.24 14.24 2.12
N HIS A 204 16.97 14.68 2.07
CA HIS A 204 16.01 14.51 3.16
C HIS A 204 15.02 13.37 2.92
N GLY A 205 15.08 12.71 1.75
CA GLY A 205 14.22 11.60 1.37
C GLY A 205 13.70 11.72 -0.06
N PRO A 206 12.79 10.83 -0.47
CA PRO A 206 12.25 10.85 -1.82
C PRO A 206 11.27 12.02 -2.04
N PHE A 207 11.33 12.54 -3.27
CA PHE A 207 10.35 13.44 -3.84
C PHE A 207 9.75 12.72 -5.05
N THR A 208 8.53 12.18 -4.90
CA THR A 208 7.96 11.25 -5.87
C THR A 208 6.74 11.83 -6.53
N GLN A 209 6.84 12.14 -7.81
CA GLN A 209 5.73 12.50 -8.68
C GLN A 209 5.10 11.22 -9.25
N VAL A 210 3.77 11.11 -9.17
CA VAL A 210 3.01 9.96 -9.67
C VAL A 210 1.86 10.44 -10.56
N PRO A 211 1.72 9.93 -11.80
CA PRO A 211 0.64 10.29 -12.70
C PRO A 211 -0.77 10.11 -12.10
N LEU A 212 -1.66 11.04 -12.45
CA LEU A 212 -3.11 10.96 -12.26
C LEU A 212 -3.81 11.08 -13.61
N PRO A 213 -5.09 10.72 -13.74
CA PRO A 213 -5.83 10.92 -14.98
C PRO A 213 -5.79 12.38 -15.48
N GLY A 214 -5.60 12.57 -16.78
CA GLY A 214 -5.46 13.88 -17.41
C GLY A 214 -4.05 14.48 -17.22
N SER A 215 -3.96 15.80 -17.30
CA SER A 215 -2.71 16.56 -17.07
C SER A 215 -2.54 16.86 -15.58
N ARG A 216 -2.57 15.84 -14.75
CA ARG A 216 -2.48 15.93 -13.29
C ARG A 216 -1.51 14.90 -12.72
N SER A 217 -0.94 15.21 -11.58
CA SER A 217 -0.07 14.29 -10.84
C SER A 217 -0.29 14.44 -9.34
N SER A 218 0.02 13.40 -8.59
CA SER A 218 0.21 13.50 -7.14
C SER A 218 1.70 13.59 -6.81
N LEU A 219 1.99 14.19 -5.67
CA LEU A 219 3.33 14.32 -5.11
C LEU A 219 3.36 13.78 -3.69
N VAL A 220 4.35 12.95 -3.41
CA VAL A 220 4.79 12.62 -2.07
C VAL A 220 6.19 13.21 -1.88
N TRP A 221 6.31 14.21 -1.02
CA TRP A 221 7.55 14.91 -0.74
C TRP A 221 8.01 14.68 0.68
N VAL A 222 8.99 13.80 0.83
CA VAL A 222 9.60 13.52 2.14
C VAL A 222 10.67 14.55 2.43
N GLN A 223 10.61 15.15 3.63
CA GLN A 223 11.46 16.27 4.02
C GLN A 223 11.57 16.41 5.54
N ASP A 224 12.39 17.35 5.98
CA ASP A 224 12.48 17.72 7.39
C ASP A 224 11.13 18.24 7.90
N PRO A 225 10.70 17.92 9.13
CA PRO A 225 9.42 18.37 9.69
C PRO A 225 9.24 19.88 9.74
N ALA A 226 10.30 20.63 10.06
CA ALA A 226 10.23 22.09 10.11
C ALA A 226 10.10 22.70 8.70
N GLU A 227 10.80 22.13 7.71
CA GLU A 227 10.62 22.53 6.31
C GLU A 227 9.20 22.21 5.80
N ALA A 228 8.67 21.04 6.16
CA ALA A 228 7.30 20.67 5.80
C ALA A 228 6.27 21.64 6.38
N ALA A 229 6.42 22.00 7.67
CA ALA A 229 5.56 22.97 8.33
C ALA A 229 5.64 24.35 7.67
N SER A 230 6.84 24.85 7.41
CA SER A 230 7.05 26.15 6.74
C SER A 230 6.41 26.18 5.33
N ARG A 231 6.51 25.09 4.57
CA ARG A 231 5.91 25.02 3.22
C ARG A 231 4.38 24.92 3.23
N MET A 232 3.79 24.42 4.31
CA MET A 232 2.33 24.40 4.49
C MET A 232 1.73 25.81 4.59
N GLU A 233 2.51 26.79 5.05
CA GLU A 233 2.07 28.18 5.19
C GLU A 233 2.18 28.98 3.87
N LEU A 234 2.82 28.42 2.84
CA LEU A 234 3.00 29.10 1.57
C LEU A 234 1.69 29.21 0.78
N PRO A 235 1.45 30.29 0.05
CA PRO A 235 0.44 30.34 -0.98
C PRO A 235 0.63 29.21 -2.00
N LEU A 236 -0.47 28.62 -2.50
CA LEU A 236 -0.41 27.49 -3.44
C LEU A 236 0.43 27.80 -4.69
N ALA A 237 0.40 29.06 -5.17
CA ALA A 237 1.19 29.50 -6.33
C ALA A 237 2.71 29.44 -6.05
N GLU A 238 3.14 29.84 -4.84
CA GLU A 238 4.55 29.77 -4.44
C GLU A 238 4.98 28.31 -4.23
N LEU A 239 4.13 27.49 -3.61
CA LEU A 239 4.37 26.06 -3.46
C LEU A 239 4.47 25.39 -4.84
N GLY A 240 3.62 25.78 -5.80
CA GLY A 240 3.66 25.32 -7.19
C GLY A 240 4.99 25.64 -7.87
N ALA A 241 5.49 26.87 -7.72
CA ALA A 241 6.79 27.26 -8.25
C ALA A 241 7.96 26.45 -7.63
N LEU A 242 7.90 26.15 -6.33
CA LEU A 242 8.88 25.27 -5.67
C LEU A 242 8.84 23.83 -6.21
N VAL A 243 7.64 23.28 -6.41
CA VAL A 243 7.45 21.92 -6.96
C VAL A 243 7.97 21.87 -8.41
N GLU A 244 7.64 22.87 -9.23
CA GLU A 244 8.11 22.99 -10.61
C GLU A 244 9.65 23.05 -10.67
N ALA A 245 10.25 23.95 -9.89
CA ALA A 245 11.70 24.10 -9.85
C ALA A 245 12.40 22.80 -9.41
N ARG A 246 11.85 22.09 -8.42
CA ARG A 246 12.38 20.82 -7.93
C ARG A 246 12.31 19.73 -9.00
N MET A 247 11.28 19.73 -9.83
CA MET A 247 11.14 18.83 -10.98
C MET A 247 11.92 19.30 -12.21
N GLN A 248 12.67 20.42 -12.14
CA GLN A 248 13.38 21.00 -13.29
C GLN A 248 12.44 21.29 -14.46
N SER A 249 11.22 21.75 -14.16
CA SER A 249 10.14 22.05 -15.13
C SER A 249 9.80 20.90 -16.11
N MET A 250 10.11 19.66 -15.77
CA MET A 250 9.88 18.50 -16.67
C MET A 250 8.39 18.31 -17.03
N LEU A 251 7.47 18.83 -16.23
CA LEU A 251 6.03 18.83 -16.48
C LEU A 251 5.50 20.22 -16.86
N GLY A 252 6.39 21.19 -17.12
CA GLY A 252 6.05 22.57 -17.39
C GLY A 252 5.48 23.27 -16.16
N LYS A 253 4.57 24.21 -16.36
CA LYS A 253 3.93 24.97 -15.29
C LYS A 253 3.14 24.04 -14.35
N VAL A 254 3.27 24.28 -13.05
CA VAL A 254 2.62 23.51 -11.98
C VAL A 254 1.60 24.41 -11.26
N ASP A 255 0.37 23.91 -11.15
CA ASP A 255 -0.71 24.50 -10.36
C ASP A 255 -1.11 23.51 -9.25
N VAL A 256 -0.73 23.81 -8.00
CA VAL A 256 -1.04 22.98 -6.83
C VAL A 256 -2.52 23.10 -6.48
N GLU A 257 -3.17 21.93 -6.27
CA GLU A 257 -4.57 21.85 -5.86
C GLU A 257 -4.70 22.07 -4.34
N GLU A 258 -5.86 22.52 -3.90
CA GLU A 258 -6.18 22.62 -2.47
C GLU A 258 -6.12 21.24 -1.77
N GLY A 259 -5.88 21.27 -0.45
CA GLY A 259 -5.88 20.07 0.39
C GLY A 259 -4.51 19.42 0.51
N VAL A 260 -3.45 20.21 0.48
CA VAL A 260 -2.09 19.80 0.88
C VAL A 260 -2.12 19.27 2.31
N GLN A 261 -1.46 18.16 2.54
CA GLN A 261 -1.39 17.48 3.84
C GLN A 261 0.05 17.18 4.22
N VAL A 262 0.36 17.23 5.51
CA VAL A 262 1.67 16.84 6.05
C VAL A 262 1.48 15.77 7.13
N TRP A 263 2.23 14.68 7.01
CA TRP A 263 2.17 13.55 7.92
C TRP A 263 3.56 13.21 8.45
N PRO A 264 3.76 13.14 9.79
CA PRO A 264 4.98 12.58 10.37
C PRO A 264 5.16 11.13 9.91
N LEU A 265 6.38 10.78 9.48
CA LEU A 265 6.66 9.41 9.09
C LEU A 265 6.83 8.51 10.31
N SER A 266 6.09 7.42 10.30
CA SER A 266 6.15 6.40 11.35
C SER A 266 5.94 5.02 10.77
N GLY A 267 6.35 4.02 11.52
CA GLY A 267 6.05 2.64 11.24
C GLY A 267 5.43 1.95 12.44
N MET A 268 4.63 0.96 12.19
CA MET A 268 4.04 0.08 13.19
C MET A 268 3.98 -1.34 12.64
N MET A 269 4.23 -2.31 13.48
CA MET A 269 4.05 -3.72 13.15
C MET A 269 3.50 -4.48 14.35
N ALA A 270 2.40 -5.22 14.15
CA ALA A 270 1.85 -6.12 15.14
C ALA A 270 2.77 -7.34 15.34
N HIS A 271 2.88 -7.83 16.58
CA HIS A 271 3.66 -9.02 16.89
C HIS A 271 3.01 -10.31 16.38
N ARG A 272 1.71 -10.27 16.14
CA ARG A 272 0.92 -11.31 15.44
C ARG A 272 -0.07 -10.67 14.51
N PHE A 273 -0.32 -11.31 13.38
CA PHE A 273 -1.28 -10.84 12.38
C PHE A 273 -2.63 -11.57 12.47
N GLY A 274 -2.68 -12.65 13.24
CA GLY A 274 -3.89 -13.40 13.52
C GLY A 274 -3.70 -14.32 14.73
N LYS A 275 -4.82 -14.65 15.41
CA LYS A 275 -4.87 -15.50 16.59
C LYS A 275 -6.30 -16.01 16.76
N GLY A 276 -6.50 -17.34 16.87
CA GLY A 276 -7.83 -17.93 17.03
C GLY A 276 -8.79 -17.46 15.94
N ARG A 277 -9.84 -16.80 16.35
CA ARG A 277 -10.93 -16.32 15.48
C ARG A 277 -10.77 -14.87 15.01
N ILE A 278 -9.53 -14.37 14.95
CA ILE A 278 -9.30 -13.01 14.46
C ILE A 278 -8.09 -12.93 13.50
N ALA A 279 -8.17 -12.00 12.55
CA ALA A 279 -7.04 -11.55 11.75
C ALA A 279 -7.00 -10.02 11.70
N LEU A 280 -5.79 -9.48 11.55
CA LEU A 280 -5.53 -8.05 11.38
C LEU A 280 -4.98 -7.81 9.97
N ILE A 281 -5.53 -6.83 9.27
CA ILE A 281 -5.10 -6.45 7.93
C ILE A 281 -4.84 -4.95 7.84
N GLY A 282 -4.04 -4.54 6.88
CA GLY A 282 -3.77 -3.13 6.65
C GLY A 282 -3.16 -2.43 7.86
N GLU A 283 -3.58 -1.18 8.12
CA GLU A 283 -3.00 -0.37 9.20
C GLU A 283 -3.34 -0.88 10.63
N ALA A 284 -4.25 -1.84 10.78
CA ALA A 284 -4.43 -2.54 12.04
C ALA A 284 -3.26 -3.51 12.33
N ALA A 285 -2.63 -4.04 11.29
CA ALA A 285 -1.54 -5.01 11.34
C ALA A 285 -0.16 -4.36 11.15
N HIS A 286 -0.04 -3.44 10.19
CA HIS A 286 1.24 -2.84 9.77
C HIS A 286 1.06 -1.46 9.16
N VAL A 287 1.98 -0.56 9.49
CA VAL A 287 2.06 0.81 8.95
C VAL A 287 3.45 1.04 8.41
N PHE A 288 3.54 1.61 7.22
CA PHE A 288 4.81 1.94 6.56
C PHE A 288 4.84 3.40 6.12
N PRO A 289 6.04 3.99 6.04
CA PRO A 289 6.21 5.23 5.29
C PRO A 289 5.68 5.10 3.86
N PRO A 290 5.19 6.18 3.23
CA PRO A 290 4.64 6.15 1.87
C PRO A 290 5.76 6.04 0.81
N ILE A 291 6.63 5.05 0.95
CA ILE A 291 7.77 4.77 0.07
C ILE A 291 7.48 3.51 -0.71
N GLY A 292 7.57 3.58 -2.05
CA GLY A 292 7.40 2.42 -2.94
C GLY A 292 5.98 1.85 -2.98
N ALA A 293 4.96 2.65 -2.70
CA ALA A 293 3.54 2.28 -2.80
C ALA A 293 3.15 1.00 -2.02
N GLN A 294 3.76 0.73 -0.86
CA GLN A 294 3.59 -0.54 -0.15
C GLN A 294 2.26 -0.66 0.62
N GLY A 295 1.70 0.43 1.17
CA GLY A 295 0.58 0.39 2.12
C GLY A 295 -0.59 -0.50 1.71
N LEU A 296 -1.39 -0.06 0.74
CA LEU A 296 -2.58 -0.83 0.32
C LEU A 296 -2.20 -2.10 -0.45
N ASN A 297 -1.10 -2.13 -1.20
CA ASN A 297 -0.66 -3.33 -1.91
C ASN A 297 -0.36 -4.49 -0.94
N LEU A 298 0.26 -4.22 0.21
CA LEU A 298 0.49 -5.24 1.24
C LEU A 298 -0.83 -5.68 1.89
N SER A 299 -1.75 -4.72 2.13
CA SER A 299 -3.08 -5.02 2.65
C SER A 299 -3.90 -5.92 1.69
N LEU A 300 -3.78 -5.70 0.37
CA LEU A 300 -4.43 -6.58 -0.61
C LEU A 300 -3.86 -8.00 -0.60
N ARG A 301 -2.57 -8.14 -0.34
CA ARG A 301 -1.95 -9.47 -0.15
C ARG A 301 -2.41 -10.15 1.15
N ASP A 302 -2.69 -9.37 2.19
CA ASP A 302 -3.33 -9.89 3.40
C ASP A 302 -4.73 -10.41 3.07
N ILE A 303 -5.51 -9.62 2.31
CA ILE A 303 -6.87 -10.00 1.91
C ILE A 303 -6.87 -11.23 1.01
N MET A 304 -5.94 -11.33 0.05
CA MET A 304 -5.79 -12.53 -0.78
C MET A 304 -5.55 -13.79 0.08
N ALA A 305 -4.61 -13.71 1.02
CA ALA A 305 -4.31 -14.84 1.91
C ALA A 305 -5.49 -15.20 2.82
N LEU A 306 -6.21 -14.18 3.31
CA LEU A 306 -7.39 -14.36 4.15
C LEU A 306 -8.54 -15.00 3.37
N ALA A 307 -8.82 -14.54 2.15
CA ALA A 307 -9.83 -15.11 1.28
C ALA A 307 -9.53 -16.58 0.94
N GLU A 308 -8.27 -16.94 0.65
CA GLU A 308 -7.88 -18.33 0.44
C GLU A 308 -8.12 -19.20 1.69
N ILE A 309 -7.86 -18.68 2.90
CA ILE A 309 -8.07 -19.45 4.15
C ILE A 309 -9.56 -19.62 4.47
N LEU A 310 -10.35 -18.57 4.26
CA LEU A 310 -11.75 -18.54 4.69
C LEU A 310 -12.72 -19.02 3.61
N CYS A 311 -12.38 -18.93 2.33
CA CYS A 311 -13.32 -19.17 1.22
C CYS A 311 -12.97 -20.39 0.36
N ASP A 312 -11.79 -21.01 0.50
CA ASP A 312 -11.40 -22.20 -0.28
C ASP A 312 -12.40 -23.37 -0.09
N ARG A 313 -13.07 -23.43 1.06
CA ARG A 313 -14.16 -24.35 1.40
C ARG A 313 -15.27 -23.60 2.13
N ALA A 314 -15.91 -22.68 1.41
CA ALA A 314 -16.94 -21.82 2.00
C ALA A 314 -18.18 -22.57 2.50
N GLU A 315 -18.40 -23.81 2.01
CA GLU A 315 -19.43 -24.72 2.50
C GLU A 315 -19.17 -25.29 3.89
N LEU A 316 -17.93 -25.20 4.38
CA LEU A 316 -17.54 -25.64 5.73
C LEU A 316 -17.53 -24.44 6.70
N PRO A 317 -17.74 -24.70 8.00
CA PRO A 317 -17.58 -23.68 9.03
C PRO A 317 -16.18 -23.05 8.99
N VAL A 318 -16.08 -21.78 9.41
CA VAL A 318 -14.78 -21.09 9.51
C VAL A 318 -13.86 -21.86 10.47
N PRO A 319 -12.63 -22.23 10.05
CA PRO A 319 -11.72 -22.99 10.89
C PRO A 319 -11.37 -22.25 12.18
N ALA A 320 -11.34 -22.97 13.29
CA ALA A 320 -11.07 -22.38 14.61
C ALA A 320 -9.64 -21.79 14.71
N ASP A 321 -8.70 -22.31 13.93
CA ASP A 321 -7.29 -21.88 13.86
C ASP A 321 -7.00 -20.97 12.63
N ALA A 322 -8.04 -20.40 12.02
CA ALA A 322 -7.87 -19.54 10.83
C ALA A 322 -6.94 -18.37 11.10
N GLY A 323 -6.97 -17.78 12.30
CA GLY A 323 -6.07 -16.71 12.71
C GLY A 323 -4.62 -17.14 12.75
N GLU A 324 -4.28 -18.28 13.33
CA GLU A 324 -2.92 -18.84 13.33
C GLU A 324 -2.44 -19.18 11.92
N SER A 325 -3.32 -19.73 11.10
CA SER A 325 -3.03 -20.06 9.71
C SER A 325 -2.71 -18.80 8.91
N PHE A 326 -3.47 -17.72 9.12
CA PHE A 326 -3.22 -16.41 8.52
C PHE A 326 -1.88 -15.83 9.00
N ASP A 327 -1.61 -15.83 10.32
CA ASP A 327 -0.36 -15.34 10.89
C ASP A 327 0.85 -16.05 10.28
N ARG A 328 0.85 -17.38 10.22
CA ARG A 328 1.94 -18.19 9.62
C ARG A 328 2.17 -17.84 8.16
N ARG A 329 1.08 -17.68 7.39
CA ARG A 329 1.15 -17.40 5.95
C ARG A 329 1.68 -16.01 5.63
N ARG A 330 1.31 -15.01 6.44
CA ARG A 330 1.65 -13.60 6.19
C ARG A 330 2.93 -13.14 6.84
N ARG A 331 3.36 -13.76 7.94
CA ARG A 331 4.46 -13.31 8.78
C ARG A 331 5.75 -13.06 8.01
N ALA A 332 6.21 -14.02 7.23
CA ALA A 332 7.48 -13.90 6.50
C ALA A 332 7.45 -12.74 5.48
N ASP A 333 6.36 -12.59 4.74
CA ASP A 333 6.19 -11.54 3.75
C ASP A 333 6.15 -10.15 4.39
N ILE A 334 5.32 -9.96 5.42
CA ILE A 334 5.20 -8.67 6.11
C ILE A 334 6.54 -8.28 6.76
N MET A 335 7.21 -9.21 7.46
CA MET A 335 8.49 -8.94 8.11
C MET A 335 9.58 -8.58 7.10
N THR A 336 9.69 -9.31 6.00
CA THR A 336 10.68 -9.03 4.95
C THR A 336 10.44 -7.67 4.31
N ARG A 337 9.18 -7.33 4.02
CA ARG A 337 8.81 -6.03 3.47
C ARG A 337 9.09 -4.88 4.43
N THR A 338 8.72 -5.06 5.70
CA THR A 338 8.99 -4.07 6.74
C THR A 338 10.49 -3.79 6.84
N ALA A 339 11.31 -4.85 6.90
CA ALA A 339 12.77 -4.71 6.95
C ALA A 339 13.32 -4.04 5.69
N SER A 340 12.81 -4.38 4.49
CA SER A 340 13.26 -3.79 3.23
C SER A 340 12.92 -2.30 3.13
N VAL A 341 11.70 -1.90 3.50
CA VAL A 341 11.28 -0.48 3.50
C VAL A 341 12.06 0.33 4.54
N ASP A 342 12.25 -0.21 5.75
CA ASP A 342 13.05 0.46 6.80
C ASP A 342 14.51 0.62 6.38
N LEU A 343 15.12 -0.42 5.80
CA LEU A 343 16.49 -0.37 5.28
C LEU A 343 16.62 0.66 4.14
N LEU A 344 15.66 0.66 3.21
CA LEU A 344 15.65 1.62 2.10
C LEU A 344 15.56 3.05 2.64
N ASN A 345 14.60 3.34 3.52
CA ASN A 345 14.44 4.67 4.10
C ASN A 345 15.69 5.12 4.85
N ARG A 346 16.27 4.27 5.69
CA ARG A 346 17.53 4.58 6.41
C ARG A 346 18.72 4.79 5.47
N SER A 347 18.79 4.04 4.37
CA SER A 347 19.85 4.21 3.37
C SER A 347 19.75 5.53 2.63
N LEU A 348 18.53 6.04 2.39
CA LEU A 348 18.29 7.35 1.78
C LEU A 348 18.71 8.49 2.71
N LEU A 349 18.53 8.32 4.03
CA LEU A 349 18.92 9.29 5.06
C LEU A 349 20.42 9.28 5.39
N SER A 350 21.14 8.23 5.00
CA SER A 350 22.56 8.07 5.39
C SER A 350 23.44 9.05 4.65
N ASP A 351 24.14 9.92 5.40
CA ASP A 351 25.21 10.76 4.88
C ASP A 351 26.56 10.02 4.80
N PHE A 352 26.62 8.75 5.21
CA PHE A 352 27.82 7.94 5.17
C PHE A 352 28.22 7.59 3.74
N LEU A 353 29.33 8.14 3.28
CA LEU A 353 29.80 8.04 1.89
C LEU A 353 29.83 6.61 1.32
N PRO A 354 30.29 5.56 2.05
CA PRO A 354 30.25 4.19 1.55
C PRO A 354 28.84 3.68 1.23
N VAL A 355 27.82 4.04 2.03
CA VAL A 355 26.41 3.65 1.75
C VAL A 355 25.90 4.33 0.48
N GLN A 356 26.28 5.57 0.28
CA GLN A 356 25.91 6.33 -0.93
C GLN A 356 26.59 5.76 -2.18
N MET A 357 27.89 5.41 -2.07
CA MET A 357 28.64 4.75 -3.16
C MET A 357 28.05 3.38 -3.49
N LEU A 358 27.66 2.59 -2.49
CA LEU A 358 27.04 1.28 -2.70
C LEU A 358 25.68 1.41 -3.39
N ARG A 359 24.87 2.42 -3.02
CA ARG A 359 23.59 2.73 -3.68
C ARG A 359 23.80 3.17 -5.14
N ALA A 360 24.72 4.09 -5.39
CA ALA A 360 25.05 4.56 -6.74
C ALA A 360 25.59 3.41 -7.61
N ALA A 361 26.49 2.59 -7.07
CA ALA A 361 27.02 1.41 -7.75
C ALA A 361 25.89 0.38 -8.03
N GLY A 362 24.97 0.16 -7.08
CA GLY A 362 23.82 -0.71 -7.26
C GLY A 362 22.92 -0.26 -8.40
N LEU A 363 22.59 1.04 -8.48
CA LEU A 363 21.81 1.61 -9.59
C LEU A 363 22.57 1.52 -10.91
N HIS A 364 23.88 1.75 -10.91
CA HIS A 364 24.71 1.62 -12.11
C HIS A 364 24.75 0.17 -12.62
N ILE A 365 24.92 -0.81 -11.73
CA ILE A 365 24.87 -2.24 -12.05
C ILE A 365 23.50 -2.63 -12.62
N LEU A 366 22.41 -2.17 -12.01
CA LEU A 366 21.06 -2.42 -12.51
C LEU A 366 20.80 -1.77 -13.87
N SER A 367 21.38 -0.61 -14.14
CA SER A 367 21.29 0.03 -15.46
C SER A 367 22.11 -0.70 -16.53
N ALA A 368 23.24 -1.31 -16.15
CA ALA A 368 24.19 -1.94 -17.07
C ALA A 368 23.90 -3.42 -17.36
N ILE A 369 23.18 -4.14 -16.46
CA ILE A 369 22.97 -5.59 -16.55
C ILE A 369 21.48 -5.93 -16.68
N PRO A 370 20.92 -6.03 -17.92
CA PRO A 370 19.49 -6.26 -18.13
C PRO A 370 18.90 -7.50 -17.42
N PRO A 371 19.57 -8.67 -17.34
CA PRO A 371 19.02 -9.82 -16.62
C PRO A 371 18.83 -9.57 -15.12
N LEU A 372 19.77 -8.88 -14.47
CA LEU A 372 19.67 -8.53 -13.05
C LEU A 372 18.56 -7.50 -12.81
N ARG A 373 18.47 -6.52 -13.70
CA ARG A 373 17.40 -5.51 -13.69
C ARG A 373 16.02 -6.17 -13.80
N ASN A 374 15.83 -7.13 -14.70
CA ASN A 374 14.58 -7.85 -14.87
C ASN A 374 14.22 -8.67 -13.62
N ILE A 375 15.17 -9.30 -12.95
CA ILE A 375 14.96 -10.01 -11.69
C ILE A 375 14.46 -9.04 -10.60
N VAL A 376 15.13 -7.90 -10.46
CA VAL A 376 14.75 -6.89 -9.44
C VAL A 376 13.38 -6.29 -9.75
N MET A 377 13.07 -5.99 -11.02
CA MET A 377 11.75 -5.51 -11.41
C MET A 377 10.65 -6.54 -11.08
N ARG A 378 10.84 -7.80 -11.45
CA ARG A 378 9.88 -8.88 -11.16
C ARG A 378 9.70 -9.10 -9.67
N GLU A 379 10.78 -9.07 -8.88
CA GLU A 379 10.72 -9.19 -7.42
C GLU A 379 10.00 -8.00 -6.78
N GLY A 380 10.13 -6.80 -7.34
CA GLY A 380 9.39 -5.60 -6.91
C GLY A 380 7.89 -5.68 -7.20
N ILE A 381 7.50 -6.30 -8.31
CA ILE A 381 6.11 -6.46 -8.74
C ILE A 381 5.44 -7.62 -7.98
N GLU A 382 6.07 -8.79 -7.96
CA GLU A 382 5.55 -10.02 -7.35
C GLU A 382 6.68 -10.75 -6.60
N PRO A 383 6.76 -10.61 -5.28
CA PRO A 383 7.80 -11.22 -4.47
C PRO A 383 7.86 -12.73 -4.58
N GLY A 384 9.07 -13.25 -4.70
CA GLY A 384 9.36 -14.68 -4.86
C GLY A 384 9.29 -15.17 -6.31
N ARG A 385 8.84 -14.35 -7.26
CA ARG A 385 8.79 -14.72 -8.68
C ARG A 385 10.11 -14.44 -9.40
N GLY A 386 10.85 -13.40 -9.00
CA GLY A 386 12.14 -13.05 -9.59
C GLY A 386 13.17 -14.19 -9.53
N PHE A 387 13.11 -15.01 -8.46
CA PHE A 387 13.99 -16.16 -8.28
C PHE A 387 13.45 -17.47 -8.89
N ARG A 388 12.15 -17.60 -9.13
CA ARG A 388 11.55 -18.80 -9.74
C ARG A 388 11.77 -18.88 -11.24
N ASP A 389 11.82 -17.74 -11.91
CA ASP A 389 11.98 -17.63 -13.37
C ASP A 389 13.45 -17.36 -13.80
N ILE A 390 14.43 -17.65 -12.95
CA ILE A 390 15.85 -17.61 -13.35
C ILE A 390 16.05 -18.66 -14.44
N PRO A 391 16.53 -18.28 -15.67
CA PRO A 391 16.83 -19.23 -16.73
C PRO A 391 17.72 -20.36 -16.18
N GLU A 392 17.44 -21.60 -16.60
CA GLU A 392 18.14 -22.80 -16.11
C GLU A 392 19.66 -22.68 -16.24
N ALA A 393 20.12 -22.03 -17.33
CA ALA A 393 21.54 -21.74 -17.57
C ALA A 393 22.20 -20.88 -16.46
N LEU A 394 21.44 -20.01 -15.78
CA LEU A 394 21.95 -19.23 -14.65
C LEU A 394 21.87 -20.01 -13.33
N ARG A 395 20.84 -20.88 -13.18
CA ARG A 395 20.74 -21.80 -12.03
C ARG A 395 21.88 -22.79 -11.99
N GLU A 396 22.30 -23.33 -13.14
CA GLU A 396 23.44 -24.24 -13.23
C GLU A 396 24.76 -23.54 -12.89
N LYS A 397 24.97 -22.29 -13.38
CA LYS A 397 26.17 -21.51 -13.03
C LYS A 397 26.28 -21.20 -11.55
N LEU A 398 25.15 -20.94 -10.87
CA LEU A 398 25.11 -20.69 -9.42
C LEU A 398 25.32 -21.97 -8.60
N LYS A 399 24.88 -23.13 -9.11
CA LYS A 399 25.15 -24.44 -8.47
C LYS A 399 26.63 -24.87 -8.61
N ARG A 400 27.25 -24.64 -9.77
CA ARG A 400 28.67 -24.97 -10.02
C ARG A 400 29.68 -24.13 -9.23
N LYS A 401 29.28 -22.99 -8.66
CA LYS A 401 30.14 -22.15 -7.78
C LYS A 401 30.07 -22.55 -6.31
N LYS A 402 29.23 -23.52 -5.93
CA LYS A 402 29.08 -24.03 -4.57
C LYS A 402 29.62 -25.46 -4.38
N SER A 403 30.10 -26.09 -5.43
CA SER A 403 30.92 -27.31 -5.43
C SER A 403 32.38 -26.95 -5.72
#